data_bcb2330c3fc3eb4db4b6403397eac6d0
#
_entry.id   bcb2330c3fc3eb4db4b6403397eac6d0
#
_cell.length_a   1.000
_cell.length_b   1.000
_cell.length_c   1.000
_cell.angle_alpha   90.00
_cell.angle_beta   90.00
_cell.angle_gamma   90.00
#
_symmetry.space_group_name_H-M   'P 1'
#
loop_
_entity.id
_entity.type
_entity.pdbx_description
1 polymer ?
#
loop_
_entity_poly.entity_id
_entity_poly.type
_entity_poly.pdbx_seq_one_letter_code
_entity_poly.pdbx_strand_id
1 'polypeptide(L)'
;LFRSRGAYKLLGAFETFAGNGLTGPEGLECLDIGASTGGFTDVLLRGGAAKVVALDVGHGQLDPRIANDEHVIEMSGVNIREVEADDLPYRPAMIVSDVSFISLTYVIPVIARIAAPGAQIVLLVKPQFEVGRAGLGKNGIVEDPALRERALHDVVACAEQHGLDVVATADSPIIGTHGNEEYLFYAVLR
;
A
#
# COMPACT_ATOMS: atom_id res chain seq x y z
N LEU A 1 12.11 -13.59 -11.38
CA LEU A 1 11.72 -12.24 -11.85
C LEU A 1 10.24 -12.02 -11.64
N PHE A 2 9.88 -10.85 -11.12
CA PHE A 2 8.49 -10.43 -10.97
C PHE A 2 7.95 -9.92 -12.31
N ARG A 3 6.69 -10.22 -12.60
CA ARG A 3 6.06 -9.77 -13.86
C ARG A 3 5.52 -8.34 -13.76
N SER A 4 5.15 -7.92 -12.56
CA SER A 4 4.59 -6.58 -12.32
C SER A 4 5.70 -5.60 -11.94
N ARG A 5 5.68 -4.41 -12.55
CA ARG A 5 6.55 -3.30 -12.15
C ARG A 5 6.29 -2.87 -10.70
N GLY A 6 5.03 -2.96 -10.26
CA GLY A 6 4.65 -2.64 -8.89
C GLY A 6 5.40 -3.46 -7.84
N ALA A 7 5.70 -4.73 -8.13
CA ALA A 7 6.45 -5.60 -7.24
C ALA A 7 7.79 -4.97 -6.79
N TYR A 8 8.48 -4.30 -7.71
CA TYR A 8 9.78 -3.69 -7.40
C TYR A 8 9.66 -2.47 -6.48
N LYS A 9 8.51 -1.83 -6.42
CA LYS A 9 8.25 -0.73 -5.47
C LYS A 9 8.21 -1.28 -4.04
N LEU A 10 7.53 -2.41 -3.82
CA LEU A 10 7.48 -3.04 -2.50
C LEU A 10 8.82 -3.63 -2.10
N LEU A 11 9.53 -4.28 -3.02
CA LEU A 11 10.90 -4.74 -2.77
C LEU A 11 11.81 -3.58 -2.36
N GLY A 12 11.70 -2.44 -3.05
CA GLY A 12 12.43 -1.22 -2.71
C GLY A 12 12.12 -0.72 -1.30
N ALA A 13 10.85 -0.81 -0.87
CA ALA A 13 10.47 -0.45 0.50
C ALA A 13 11.13 -1.38 1.53
N PHE A 14 11.11 -2.69 1.31
CA PHE A 14 11.78 -3.63 2.22
C PHE A 14 13.28 -3.37 2.32
N GLU A 15 13.96 -3.09 1.22
CA GLU A 15 15.38 -2.74 1.23
C GLU A 15 15.64 -1.40 1.93
N THR A 16 14.86 -0.37 1.58
CA THR A 16 15.07 1.00 2.08
C THR A 16 14.81 1.08 3.58
N PHE A 17 13.77 0.42 4.08
CA PHE A 17 13.34 0.52 5.48
C PHE A 17 13.84 -0.60 6.38
N ALA A 18 14.64 -1.53 5.89
CA ALA A 18 15.24 -2.58 6.72
C ALA A 18 16.01 -1.99 7.90
N GLY A 19 16.78 -0.94 7.67
CA GLY A 19 17.51 -0.21 8.71
C GLY A 19 16.61 0.56 9.68
N ASN A 20 15.33 0.76 9.36
CA ASN A 20 14.34 1.42 10.19
C ASN A 20 13.46 0.42 10.96
N GLY A 21 13.76 -0.87 10.90
CA GLY A 21 13.05 -1.90 11.63
C GLY A 21 11.94 -2.61 10.87
N LEU A 22 11.72 -2.28 9.59
CA LEU A 22 10.77 -3.03 8.77
C LEU A 22 11.29 -4.46 8.57
N THR A 23 10.51 -5.44 9.01
CA THR A 23 10.80 -6.87 8.78
C THR A 23 10.14 -7.35 7.50
N GLY A 24 10.57 -8.51 7.01
CA GLY A 24 9.88 -9.18 5.92
C GLY A 24 8.54 -9.78 6.35
N PRO A 25 7.75 -10.25 5.40
CA PRO A 25 6.41 -10.80 5.66
C PRO A 25 6.41 -12.25 6.16
N GLU A 26 7.57 -12.87 6.39
CA GLU A 26 7.67 -14.28 6.76
C GLU A 26 6.81 -14.62 7.98
N GLY A 27 5.89 -15.58 7.81
CA GLY A 27 5.00 -16.05 8.86
C GLY A 27 3.88 -15.10 9.22
N LEU A 28 3.74 -13.95 8.55
CA LEU A 28 2.72 -12.95 8.87
C LEU A 28 1.44 -13.16 8.04
N GLU A 29 0.32 -12.79 8.65
CA GLU A 29 -0.97 -12.65 8.00
C GLU A 29 -1.07 -11.22 7.44
N CYS A 30 -1.15 -11.10 6.12
CA CYS A 30 -1.01 -9.84 5.41
C CYS A 30 -2.30 -9.41 4.70
N LEU A 31 -2.39 -8.11 4.43
CA LEU A 31 -3.43 -7.51 3.58
C LEU A 31 -2.75 -6.65 2.50
N ASP A 32 -3.11 -6.89 1.25
CA ASP A 32 -2.71 -6.10 0.09
C ASP A 32 -3.92 -5.30 -0.38
N ILE A 33 -3.90 -3.97 -0.16
CA ILE A 33 -4.97 -3.06 -0.55
C ILE A 33 -4.68 -2.50 -1.94
N GLY A 34 -5.56 -2.78 -2.89
CA GLY A 34 -5.34 -2.43 -4.29
C GLY A 34 -4.45 -3.47 -4.99
N ALA A 35 -4.76 -4.74 -4.80
CA ALA A 35 -3.93 -5.85 -5.25
C ALA A 35 -3.71 -5.89 -6.77
N SER A 36 -4.67 -5.41 -7.56
CA SER A 36 -4.61 -5.35 -9.04
C SER A 36 -4.21 -6.72 -9.63
N THR A 37 -3.13 -6.80 -10.41
CA THR A 37 -2.66 -8.07 -10.99
C THR A 37 -1.92 -8.95 -9.98
N GLY A 38 -1.60 -8.43 -8.79
CA GLY A 38 -0.99 -9.19 -7.70
C GLY A 38 0.50 -8.98 -7.52
N GLY A 39 1.06 -7.86 -7.99
CA GLY A 39 2.49 -7.57 -7.85
C GLY A 39 2.96 -7.54 -6.40
N PHE A 40 2.26 -6.82 -5.54
CA PHE A 40 2.57 -6.78 -4.10
C PHE A 40 2.29 -8.12 -3.44
N THR A 41 1.16 -8.75 -3.75
CA THR A 41 0.84 -10.09 -3.22
C THR A 41 1.93 -11.10 -3.56
N ASP A 42 2.46 -11.09 -4.79
CA ASP A 42 3.55 -11.97 -5.21
C ASP A 42 4.82 -11.77 -4.36
N VAL A 43 5.16 -10.52 -4.06
CA VAL A 43 6.30 -10.20 -3.18
C VAL A 43 6.07 -10.77 -1.77
N LEU A 44 4.87 -10.60 -1.22
CA LEU A 44 4.54 -11.13 0.10
C LEU A 44 4.61 -12.65 0.15
N LEU A 45 4.08 -13.33 -0.88
CA LEU A 45 4.13 -14.79 -0.98
C LEU A 45 5.55 -15.31 -1.05
N ARG A 46 6.38 -14.73 -1.90
CA ARG A 46 7.79 -15.11 -2.05
C ARG A 46 8.61 -14.80 -0.80
N GLY A 47 8.17 -13.81 -0.02
CA GLY A 47 8.76 -13.48 1.28
C GLY A 47 8.31 -14.38 2.42
N GLY A 48 7.45 -15.37 2.18
CA GLY A 48 7.03 -16.34 3.17
C GLY A 48 5.81 -15.95 4.00
N ALA A 49 4.96 -15.02 3.52
CA ALA A 49 3.73 -14.67 4.21
C ALA A 49 2.88 -15.93 4.50
N ALA A 50 2.30 -16.01 5.69
CA ALA A 50 1.44 -17.13 6.05
C ALA A 50 0.12 -17.10 5.28
N LYS A 51 -0.47 -15.93 5.12
CA LYS A 51 -1.68 -15.66 4.34
C LYS A 51 -1.63 -14.24 3.80
N VAL A 52 -2.24 -14.02 2.64
CA VAL A 52 -2.42 -12.70 2.05
C VAL A 52 -3.86 -12.53 1.60
N VAL A 53 -4.56 -11.56 2.17
CA VAL A 53 -5.82 -11.08 1.60
C VAL A 53 -5.47 -10.10 0.49
N ALA A 54 -5.82 -10.45 -0.74
CA ALA A 54 -5.66 -9.60 -1.91
C ALA A 54 -6.99 -8.89 -2.20
N LEU A 55 -7.07 -7.62 -1.82
CA LEU A 55 -8.28 -6.81 -1.88
C LEU A 55 -8.20 -5.81 -3.02
N ASP A 56 -9.26 -5.75 -3.84
CA ASP A 56 -9.37 -4.79 -4.92
C ASP A 56 -10.83 -4.42 -5.19
N VAL A 57 -11.07 -3.19 -5.64
CA VAL A 57 -12.39 -2.75 -6.06
C VAL A 57 -12.78 -3.34 -7.41
N GLY A 58 -11.82 -3.71 -8.24
CA GLY A 58 -12.02 -4.37 -9.53
C GLY A 58 -12.28 -5.85 -9.42
N HIS A 59 -12.61 -6.46 -10.55
CA HIS A 59 -12.85 -7.90 -10.66
C HIS A 59 -11.94 -8.52 -11.71
N GLY A 60 -11.54 -9.77 -11.49
CA GLY A 60 -10.85 -10.57 -12.50
C GLY A 60 -9.48 -10.08 -12.91
N GLN A 61 -8.84 -9.25 -12.09
CA GLN A 61 -7.53 -8.65 -12.41
C GLN A 61 -6.36 -9.50 -11.91
N LEU A 62 -6.56 -10.25 -10.83
CA LEU A 62 -5.48 -11.00 -10.18
C LEU A 62 -4.95 -12.10 -11.09
N ASP A 63 -3.63 -12.18 -11.24
CA ASP A 63 -2.99 -13.25 -12.03
C ASP A 63 -3.48 -14.61 -11.52
N PRO A 64 -3.92 -15.52 -12.41
CA PRO A 64 -4.47 -16.82 -11.99
C PRO A 64 -3.53 -17.65 -11.10
N ARG A 65 -2.23 -17.54 -11.29
CA ARG A 65 -1.25 -18.25 -10.45
C ARG A 65 -1.23 -17.73 -9.03
N ILE A 66 -1.51 -16.44 -8.84
CA ILE A 66 -1.63 -15.81 -7.53
C ILE A 66 -3.00 -16.12 -6.93
N ALA A 67 -4.06 -15.97 -7.72
CA ALA A 67 -5.43 -16.25 -7.28
C ALA A 67 -5.61 -17.71 -6.83
N ASN A 68 -4.91 -18.65 -7.45
CA ASN A 68 -4.98 -20.07 -7.14
C ASN A 68 -3.98 -20.53 -6.06
N ASP A 69 -3.14 -19.63 -5.55
CA ASP A 69 -2.23 -19.97 -4.44
C ASP A 69 -3.05 -20.21 -3.16
N GLU A 70 -2.76 -21.29 -2.46
CA GLU A 70 -3.48 -21.66 -1.23
C GLU A 70 -3.32 -20.66 -0.08
N HIS A 71 -2.30 -19.79 -0.15
CA HIS A 71 -2.04 -18.75 0.86
C HIS A 71 -2.78 -17.44 0.54
N VAL A 72 -3.46 -17.35 -0.60
CA VAL A 72 -4.16 -16.14 -1.04
C VAL A 72 -5.66 -16.26 -0.80
N ILE A 73 -6.22 -15.20 -0.25
CA ILE A 73 -7.67 -15.01 -0.12
C ILE A 73 -8.03 -13.79 -0.96
N GLU A 74 -8.69 -14.02 -2.09
CA GLU A 74 -9.08 -12.94 -3.00
C GLU A 74 -10.37 -12.27 -2.51
N MET A 75 -10.33 -10.94 -2.39
CA MET A 75 -11.51 -10.10 -2.09
C MET A 75 -11.69 -9.08 -3.21
N SER A 76 -12.32 -9.49 -4.30
CA SER A 76 -12.61 -8.66 -5.47
C SER A 76 -13.91 -7.90 -5.31
N GLY A 77 -14.02 -6.73 -5.96
CA GLY A 77 -15.22 -5.89 -5.93
C GLY A 77 -15.49 -5.28 -4.56
N VAL A 78 -14.46 -5.12 -3.73
CA VAL A 78 -14.57 -4.60 -2.36
C VAL A 78 -13.97 -3.21 -2.28
N ASN A 79 -14.77 -2.25 -1.83
CA ASN A 79 -14.29 -0.89 -1.56
C ASN A 79 -13.66 -0.86 -0.17
N ILE A 80 -12.38 -0.53 -0.09
CA ILE A 80 -11.65 -0.46 1.18
C ILE A 80 -12.33 0.46 2.21
N ARG A 81 -13.02 1.51 1.76
CA ARG A 81 -13.70 2.45 2.66
C ARG A 81 -14.82 1.80 3.47
N GLU A 82 -15.35 0.70 3.01
CA GLU A 82 -16.48 -0.03 3.64
C GLU A 82 -16.03 -1.24 4.46
N VAL A 83 -14.74 -1.52 4.52
CA VAL A 83 -14.21 -2.71 5.20
C VAL A 83 -14.15 -2.48 6.71
N GLU A 84 -14.73 -3.44 7.44
CA GLU A 84 -14.64 -3.54 8.90
C GLU A 84 -13.73 -4.72 9.29
N ALA A 85 -13.27 -4.76 10.54
CA ALA A 85 -12.39 -5.82 11.01
C ALA A 85 -13.01 -7.22 10.84
N ASP A 86 -14.32 -7.34 11.06
CA ASP A 86 -15.03 -8.61 10.96
C ASP A 86 -15.23 -9.11 9.52
N ASP A 87 -15.00 -8.26 8.53
CA ASP A 87 -15.04 -8.64 7.11
C ASP A 87 -13.78 -9.43 6.70
N LEU A 88 -12.72 -9.37 7.50
CA LEU A 88 -11.46 -10.03 7.23
C LEU A 88 -11.31 -11.32 8.04
N PRO A 89 -10.62 -12.34 7.51
CA PRO A 89 -10.40 -13.60 8.23
C PRO A 89 -9.47 -13.46 9.42
N TYR A 90 -8.75 -12.36 9.54
CA TYR A 90 -7.81 -12.03 10.61
C TYR A 90 -7.58 -10.52 10.68
N ARG A 91 -7.00 -10.05 11.77
CA ARG A 91 -6.41 -8.70 11.84
C ARG A 91 -5.01 -8.75 11.24
N PRO A 92 -4.75 -8.06 10.11
CA PRO A 92 -3.44 -8.15 9.47
C PRO A 92 -2.30 -7.64 10.35
N ALA A 93 -1.20 -8.40 10.38
CA ALA A 93 0.05 -7.98 11.03
C ALA A 93 0.94 -7.17 10.08
N MET A 94 0.69 -7.23 8.78
CA MET A 94 1.31 -6.40 7.77
C MET A 94 0.27 -5.97 6.74
N ILE A 95 0.22 -4.67 6.46
CA ILE A 95 -0.64 -4.11 5.41
C ILE A 95 0.24 -3.37 4.42
N VAL A 96 0.07 -3.71 3.15
CA VAL A 96 0.71 -3.00 2.04
C VAL A 96 -0.36 -2.41 1.13
N SER A 97 -0.06 -1.31 0.46
CA SER A 97 -1.03 -0.64 -0.42
C SER A 97 -0.38 0.04 -1.60
N ASP A 98 -0.96 -0.22 -2.76
CA ASP A 98 -0.68 0.48 -4.03
C ASP A 98 -2.02 0.81 -4.68
N VAL A 99 -2.67 1.88 -4.23
CA VAL A 99 -3.99 2.30 -4.71
C VAL A 99 -3.90 3.48 -5.66
N SER A 100 -4.84 3.55 -6.59
CA SER A 100 -5.00 4.65 -7.54
C SER A 100 -6.40 5.24 -7.42
N PHE A 101 -6.54 6.53 -7.78
CA PHE A 101 -7.82 7.24 -7.84
C PHE A 101 -8.53 7.41 -6.49
N ILE A 102 -7.80 7.29 -5.40
CA ILE A 102 -8.27 7.53 -4.04
C ILE A 102 -7.15 8.15 -3.21
N SER A 103 -7.50 9.10 -2.35
CA SER A 103 -6.54 9.63 -1.37
C SER A 103 -6.31 8.62 -0.24
N LEU A 104 -5.08 8.49 0.20
CA LEU A 104 -4.73 7.68 1.37
C LEU A 104 -5.39 8.19 2.66
N THR A 105 -5.84 9.45 2.69
CA THR A 105 -6.59 9.99 3.84
C THR A 105 -7.93 9.29 4.06
N TYR A 106 -8.46 8.59 3.06
CA TYR A 106 -9.62 7.70 3.20
C TYR A 106 -9.25 6.26 3.55
N VAL A 107 -8.05 5.83 3.23
CA VAL A 107 -7.57 4.45 3.45
C VAL A 107 -6.97 4.29 4.85
N ILE A 108 -6.18 5.25 5.30
CA ILE A 108 -5.49 5.23 6.60
C ILE A 108 -6.43 5.03 7.79
N PRO A 109 -7.58 5.72 7.89
CA PRO A 109 -8.52 5.48 8.98
C PRO A 109 -9.02 4.03 9.03
N VAL A 110 -9.22 3.41 7.87
CA VAL A 110 -9.62 2.00 7.78
C VAL A 110 -8.49 1.10 8.26
N ILE A 111 -7.26 1.32 7.80
CA ILE A 111 -6.09 0.57 8.25
C ILE A 111 -5.99 0.59 9.77
N ALA A 112 -6.16 1.76 10.38
CA ALA A 112 -6.06 1.92 11.83
C ALA A 112 -7.09 1.07 12.60
N ARG A 113 -8.29 0.86 12.03
CA ARG A 113 -9.33 0.06 12.73
C ARG A 113 -9.29 -1.43 12.42
N ILE A 114 -8.67 -1.86 11.33
CA ILE A 114 -8.65 -3.28 10.94
C ILE A 114 -7.33 -3.98 11.25
N ALA A 115 -6.23 -3.26 11.36
CA ALA A 115 -4.90 -3.84 11.57
C ALA A 115 -4.74 -4.40 13.00
N ALA A 116 -3.85 -5.38 13.14
CA ALA A 116 -3.43 -5.84 14.45
C ALA A 116 -2.58 -4.78 15.15
N PRO A 117 -2.63 -4.69 16.49
CA PRO A 117 -1.67 -3.84 17.22
C PRO A 117 -0.23 -4.22 16.88
N GLY A 118 0.60 -3.22 16.62
CA GLY A 118 1.98 -3.44 16.19
C GLY A 118 2.15 -3.78 14.72
N ALA A 119 1.07 -3.77 13.93
CA ALA A 119 1.14 -4.07 12.49
C ALA A 119 2.08 -3.12 11.77
N GLN A 120 2.83 -3.67 10.82
CA GLN A 120 3.70 -2.91 9.92
C GLN A 120 2.90 -2.48 8.70
N ILE A 121 2.95 -1.18 8.37
CA ILE A 121 2.17 -0.56 7.32
C ILE A 121 3.11 0.02 6.28
N VAL A 122 3.04 -0.45 5.05
CA VAL A 122 3.86 0.03 3.92
C VAL A 122 2.92 0.54 2.83
N LEU A 123 2.99 1.84 2.56
CA LEU A 123 2.12 2.49 1.59
C LEU A 123 2.94 3.15 0.48
N LEU A 124 2.39 3.15 -0.74
CA LEU A 124 2.83 4.06 -1.78
C LEU A 124 2.02 5.35 -1.68
N VAL A 125 2.72 6.47 -1.55
CA VAL A 125 2.12 7.80 -1.59
C VAL A 125 2.25 8.35 -3.00
N LYS A 126 1.12 8.61 -3.63
CA LYS A 126 1.01 9.09 -5.01
C LYS A 126 0.45 10.50 -5.01
N PRO A 127 1.31 11.53 -5.13
CA PRO A 127 0.86 12.93 -5.07
C PRO A 127 -0.27 13.26 -6.05
N GLN A 128 -0.29 12.60 -7.21
CA GLN A 128 -1.32 12.81 -8.22
C GLN A 128 -2.75 12.50 -7.74
N PHE A 129 -2.89 11.70 -6.67
CA PHE A 129 -4.19 11.40 -6.06
C PHE A 129 -4.42 12.10 -4.73
N GLU A 130 -3.50 12.99 -4.34
CA GLU A 130 -3.57 13.74 -3.07
C GLU A 130 -3.78 15.24 -3.26
N VAL A 131 -3.29 15.82 -4.37
CA VAL A 131 -3.27 17.28 -4.58
C VAL A 131 -4.57 17.87 -5.15
N GLY A 132 -5.55 17.04 -5.54
CA GLY A 132 -6.74 17.49 -6.25
C GLY A 132 -6.46 17.91 -7.70
N ARG A 133 -7.52 18.21 -8.44
CA ARG A 133 -7.41 18.53 -9.88
C ARG A 133 -6.59 19.79 -10.16
N ALA A 134 -6.68 20.80 -9.30
CA ALA A 134 -5.96 22.06 -9.48
C ALA A 134 -4.43 21.92 -9.36
N GLY A 135 -3.96 20.88 -8.67
CA GLY A 135 -2.52 20.59 -8.51
C GLY A 135 -1.92 19.77 -9.65
N LEU A 136 -2.73 19.34 -10.61
CA LEU A 136 -2.26 18.52 -11.73
C LEU A 136 -1.91 19.39 -12.93
N GLY A 137 -0.71 19.13 -13.49
CA GLY A 137 -0.28 19.68 -14.75
C GLY A 137 -0.75 18.84 -15.95
N LYS A 138 -0.09 18.99 -17.08
CA LYS A 138 -0.36 18.17 -18.26
C LYS A 138 -0.22 16.68 -17.96
N ASN A 139 -1.13 15.89 -18.53
CA ASN A 139 -1.13 14.43 -18.41
C ASN A 139 -1.32 13.92 -16.97
N GLY A 140 -1.86 14.72 -16.06
CA GLY A 140 -2.09 14.32 -14.68
C GLY A 140 -0.82 14.21 -13.84
N ILE A 141 0.22 14.97 -14.20
CA ILE A 141 1.51 14.96 -13.48
C ILE A 141 1.55 16.12 -12.49
N VAL A 142 2.00 15.84 -11.27
CA VAL A 142 2.30 16.86 -10.26
C VAL A 142 3.71 17.37 -10.51
N GLU A 143 3.81 18.51 -11.21
CA GLU A 143 5.09 19.08 -11.64
C GLU A 143 5.79 19.88 -10.53
N ASP A 144 5.01 20.48 -9.62
CA ASP A 144 5.51 21.32 -8.55
C ASP A 144 6.06 20.47 -7.39
N PRO A 145 7.38 20.54 -7.08
CA PRO A 145 7.95 19.81 -5.94
C PRO A 145 7.30 20.15 -4.60
N ALA A 146 6.90 21.41 -4.41
CA ALA A 146 6.26 21.86 -3.17
C ALA A 146 4.91 21.17 -2.95
N LEU A 147 4.15 20.93 -4.02
CA LEU A 147 2.88 20.19 -3.94
C LEU A 147 3.10 18.71 -3.63
N ARG A 148 4.15 18.11 -4.18
CA ARG A 148 4.50 16.71 -3.86
C ARG A 148 4.86 16.56 -2.38
N GLU A 149 5.71 17.44 -1.87
CA GLU A 149 6.10 17.42 -0.45
C GLU A 149 4.91 17.65 0.47
N ARG A 150 4.02 18.57 0.10
CA ARG A 150 2.79 18.82 0.85
C ARG A 150 1.88 17.60 0.89
N ALA A 151 1.72 16.92 -0.25
CA ALA A 151 0.93 15.68 -0.32
C ALA A 151 1.47 14.62 0.65
N LEU A 152 2.80 14.43 0.66
CA LEU A 152 3.44 13.51 1.60
C LEU A 152 3.22 13.93 3.05
N HIS A 153 3.40 15.19 3.35
CA HIS A 153 3.19 15.76 4.69
C HIS A 153 1.75 15.54 5.17
N ASP A 154 0.76 15.76 4.31
CA ASP A 154 -0.66 15.58 4.65
C ASP A 154 -0.99 14.11 4.95
N VAL A 155 -0.39 13.18 4.20
CA VAL A 155 -0.55 11.73 4.44
C VAL A 155 0.09 11.34 5.77
N VAL A 156 1.29 11.83 6.06
CA VAL A 156 1.97 11.59 7.35
C VAL A 156 1.13 12.12 8.51
N ALA A 157 0.62 13.35 8.41
CA ALA A 157 -0.22 13.94 9.44
C ALA A 157 -1.51 13.12 9.67
N CYS A 158 -2.15 12.67 8.60
CA CYS A 158 -3.33 11.80 8.69
C CYS A 158 -3.00 10.49 9.43
N ALA A 159 -1.88 9.86 9.10
CA ALA A 159 -1.44 8.63 9.74
C ALA A 159 -1.23 8.83 11.25
N GLU A 160 -0.53 9.87 11.65
CA GLU A 160 -0.28 10.17 13.05
C GLU A 160 -1.56 10.46 13.83
N GLN A 161 -2.50 11.17 13.22
CA GLN A 161 -3.83 11.46 13.81
C GLN A 161 -4.65 10.18 14.06
N HIS A 162 -4.39 9.10 13.29
CA HIS A 162 -5.11 7.85 13.40
C HIS A 162 -4.33 6.75 14.16
N GLY A 163 -3.29 7.13 14.88
CA GLY A 163 -2.58 6.19 15.76
C GLY A 163 -1.47 5.38 15.08
N LEU A 164 -1.04 5.78 13.89
CA LEU A 164 0.14 5.19 13.27
C LEU A 164 1.39 5.98 13.67
N ASP A 165 2.41 5.28 14.14
CA ASP A 165 3.73 5.86 14.32
C ASP A 165 4.46 5.82 12.98
N VAL A 166 4.60 6.97 12.33
CA VAL A 166 5.31 7.07 11.05
C VAL A 166 6.80 6.97 11.32
N VAL A 167 7.41 5.89 10.82
CA VAL A 167 8.82 5.59 11.08
C VAL A 167 9.72 6.25 10.07
N ALA A 168 9.40 6.12 8.77
CA ALA A 168 10.23 6.67 7.70
C ALA A 168 9.45 6.84 6.41
N THR A 169 9.93 7.74 5.57
CA THR A 169 9.50 7.94 4.19
C THR A 169 10.72 8.03 3.29
N ALA A 170 10.55 7.70 2.02
CA ALA A 170 11.62 7.77 1.02
C ALA A 170 11.03 7.94 -0.39
N ASP A 171 11.86 8.33 -1.34
CA ASP A 171 11.45 8.33 -2.73
C ASP A 171 11.26 6.90 -3.24
N SER A 172 10.23 6.67 -4.05
CA SER A 172 10.07 5.38 -4.73
C SER A 172 11.21 5.19 -5.74
N PRO A 173 11.81 3.99 -5.82
CA PRO A 173 12.88 3.72 -6.79
C PRO A 173 12.36 3.67 -8.23
N ILE A 174 11.05 3.58 -8.41
CA ILE A 174 10.40 3.50 -9.71
C ILE A 174 9.39 4.63 -9.82
N ILE A 175 9.51 5.38 -10.92
CA ILE A 175 8.56 6.44 -11.27
C ILE A 175 7.21 5.80 -11.62
N GLY A 176 6.12 6.42 -11.16
CA GLY A 176 4.76 5.99 -11.42
C GLY A 176 4.34 6.17 -12.88
N THR A 177 3.15 5.72 -13.18
CA THR A 177 2.54 5.87 -14.51
C THR A 177 2.52 7.34 -14.92
N HIS A 178 2.79 7.60 -16.18
CA HIS A 178 2.88 8.94 -16.78
C HIS A 178 4.03 9.81 -16.24
N GLY A 179 4.95 9.26 -15.46
CA GLY A 179 6.14 9.98 -14.97
C GLY A 179 5.95 10.67 -13.62
N ASN A 180 4.90 10.36 -12.87
CA ASN A 180 4.72 10.89 -11.52
C ASN A 180 5.77 10.34 -10.56
N GLU A 181 6.39 11.21 -9.78
CA GLU A 181 7.23 10.83 -8.66
C GLU A 181 6.34 10.41 -7.48
N GLU A 182 6.66 9.27 -6.89
CA GLU A 182 5.92 8.67 -5.80
C GLU A 182 6.83 8.45 -4.60
N TYR A 183 6.23 8.26 -3.42
CA TYR A 183 6.98 8.03 -2.18
C TYR A 183 6.65 6.68 -1.57
N LEU A 184 7.65 6.12 -0.89
CA LEU A 184 7.49 4.98 0.01
C LEU A 184 7.23 5.51 1.41
N PHE A 185 6.35 4.82 2.13
CA PHE A 185 5.94 5.20 3.49
C PHE A 185 5.92 3.96 4.38
N TYR A 186 6.51 4.06 5.56
CA TYR A 186 6.51 3.00 6.55
C TYR A 186 6.06 3.53 7.91
N ALA A 187 5.07 2.85 8.49
CA ALA A 187 4.55 3.15 9.81
C ALA A 187 4.23 1.88 10.58
N VAL A 188 4.05 2.01 11.88
CA VAL A 188 3.62 0.93 12.77
C VAL A 188 2.37 1.38 13.53
N LEU A 189 1.35 0.52 13.60
CA LEU A 189 0.15 0.81 14.38
C LEU A 189 0.46 0.71 15.88
N ARG A 190 0.15 1.78 16.63
CA ARG A 190 0.27 1.82 18.09
C ARG A 190 -0.66 0.83 18.79
#